data_f28f403b644c355cc2efe23fa10717cc
#
_entry.id   f28f403b644c355cc2efe23fa10717cc
#
_cell.length_a   1.000
_cell.length_b   1.000
_cell.length_c   1.000
_cell.angle_alpha   90.00
_cell.angle_beta   90.00
_cell.angle_gamma   90.00
#
_symmetry.space_group_name_H-M   'P 1'
#
loop_
_entity.id
_entity.type
_entity.pdbx_description
1 polymer ?
#
loop_
_entity_poly.entity_id
_entity_poly.type
_entity_poly.pdbx_seq_one_letter_code
_entity_poly.pdbx_strand_id
1 'polypeptide(L)'
;DATHASMNHAEKEVPWAREQTPMPASGSAAGVTGLPEGTPVTLAAVVELARQIGFAGRFRLSPPVDEAGVWTMAQDSMSYDSPDPMSDRTVHVDQYTGRILADVRFADYSVAGKAMAVGIALHEGQTGLWNVILNGLFCLAVVLLCVSGIVMWWLRRPAKAMRLAAVGQRRRDGLMRPTDRARNLDSRGNARSCLHDVRHQPWLH
;
A
#
# COMPACT_ATOMS: atom_id res chain seq x y z
N ASP A 1 -9.85 3.66 33.75
CA ASP A 1 -8.45 3.71 33.24
C ASP A 1 -7.70 2.38 33.37
N ALA A 2 -8.35 1.31 33.88
CA ALA A 2 -7.73 -0.01 33.94
C ALA A 2 -7.67 -0.74 32.58
N THR A 3 -8.42 -0.26 31.59
CA THR A 3 -8.45 -0.84 30.22
C THR A 3 -7.18 -0.58 29.41
N HIS A 4 -6.30 0.32 29.88
CA HIS A 4 -5.05 0.65 29.20
C HIS A 4 -3.82 -0.11 29.75
N ALA A 5 -3.99 -0.90 30.78
CA ALA A 5 -2.84 -1.40 31.53
C ALA A 5 -2.17 -2.65 30.95
N SER A 6 -2.79 -3.32 30.00
CA SER A 6 -2.25 -4.58 29.49
C SER A 6 -2.51 -4.74 27.99
N MET A 7 -1.46 -4.57 27.22
CA MET A 7 -1.44 -4.87 25.79
C MET A 7 -1.22 -6.36 25.61
N ASN A 8 -2.10 -7.04 24.92
CA ASN A 8 -1.86 -8.41 24.49
C ASN A 8 -0.90 -8.39 23.29
N HIS A 9 0.34 -8.79 23.52
CA HIS A 9 1.37 -8.85 22.47
C HIS A 9 1.31 -10.12 21.61
N ALA A 10 0.39 -11.04 21.89
CA ALA A 10 0.29 -12.29 21.15
C ALA A 10 -0.38 -12.11 19.78
N GLU A 11 -1.26 -11.15 19.61
CA GLU A 11 -1.78 -10.75 18.30
C GLU A 11 -0.88 -9.71 17.65
N LYS A 12 0.08 -10.18 16.88
CA LYS A 12 1.09 -9.38 16.20
C LYS A 12 0.53 -8.57 15.01
N GLU A 13 -0.72 -8.77 14.67
CA GLU A 13 -1.38 -8.12 13.54
C GLU A 13 -2.61 -7.32 13.99
N VAL A 14 -2.36 -6.22 14.69
CA VAL A 14 -3.40 -5.20 14.83
C VAL A 14 -3.57 -4.55 13.46
N PRO A 15 -4.75 -4.59 12.84
CA PRO A 15 -4.97 -3.86 11.59
C PRO A 15 -4.56 -2.42 11.77
N TRP A 16 -3.75 -1.90 10.87
CA TRP A 16 -3.20 -0.53 10.93
C TRP A 16 -4.26 0.56 11.21
N ALA A 17 -5.53 0.34 10.83
CA ALA A 17 -6.65 1.23 11.13
C ALA A 17 -6.97 1.31 12.63
N ARG A 18 -6.55 0.30 13.40
CA ARG A 18 -6.76 0.17 14.84
C ARG A 18 -5.46 0.22 15.66
N GLU A 19 -4.36 0.59 15.04
CA GLU A 19 -3.03 0.60 15.66
C GLU A 19 -2.96 1.42 16.95
N GLN A 20 -3.82 2.43 17.09
CA GLN A 20 -3.89 3.28 18.29
C GLN A 20 -4.85 2.76 19.36
N THR A 21 -5.57 1.66 19.10
CA THR A 21 -6.51 1.08 20.06
C THR A 21 -5.81 -0.06 20.79
N PRO A 22 -5.49 0.10 22.08
CA PRO A 22 -4.83 -0.95 22.83
C PRO A 22 -5.73 -2.19 22.92
N MET A 23 -5.12 -3.37 22.73
CA MET A 23 -5.81 -4.64 22.93
C MET A 23 -6.03 -4.84 24.43
N PRO A 24 -7.27 -5.05 24.88
CA PRO A 24 -7.54 -5.36 26.29
C PRO A 24 -7.00 -6.75 26.65
N ALA A 25 -6.71 -6.98 27.93
CA ALA A 25 -6.34 -8.28 28.44
C ALA A 25 -7.44 -8.86 29.32
N SER A 26 -7.60 -10.17 29.28
CA SER A 26 -8.51 -10.92 30.14
C SER A 26 -8.05 -10.91 31.60
N GLY A 27 -9.02 -11.19 32.49
CA GLY A 27 -8.76 -11.28 33.93
C GLY A 27 -8.86 -9.96 34.68
N SER A 28 -9.22 -8.86 34.02
CA SER A 28 -9.49 -7.58 34.68
C SER A 28 -10.96 -7.50 35.13
N ALA A 29 -11.23 -6.74 36.19
CA ALA A 29 -12.60 -6.42 36.61
C ALA A 29 -13.26 -5.35 35.71
N ALA A 30 -12.58 -4.91 34.68
CA ALA A 30 -13.03 -3.89 33.73
C ALA A 30 -14.06 -4.44 32.75
N GLY A 31 -14.70 -3.54 32.02
CA GLY A 31 -15.66 -3.89 30.97
C GLY A 31 -17.10 -3.85 31.44
N VAL A 32 -18.00 -4.05 30.49
CA VAL A 32 -19.44 -4.09 30.71
C VAL A 32 -19.97 -5.52 30.68
N THR A 33 -21.14 -5.74 31.22
CA THR A 33 -21.77 -7.06 31.22
C THR A 33 -21.96 -7.55 29.78
N GLY A 34 -21.40 -8.71 29.48
CA GLY A 34 -21.58 -9.42 28.20
C GLY A 34 -22.42 -10.67 28.42
N LEU A 35 -21.80 -11.78 28.80
CA LEU A 35 -22.52 -12.99 29.17
C LEU A 35 -23.10 -12.86 30.58
N PRO A 36 -24.22 -13.58 30.88
CA PRO A 36 -24.75 -13.68 32.22
C PRO A 36 -23.71 -14.28 33.18
N GLU A 37 -23.69 -13.80 34.43
CA GLU A 37 -22.77 -14.30 35.45
C GLU A 37 -22.93 -15.82 35.64
N GLY A 38 -21.78 -16.52 35.73
CA GLY A 38 -21.76 -17.97 35.88
C GLY A 38 -21.94 -18.75 34.56
N THR A 39 -22.13 -18.09 33.43
CA THR A 39 -22.16 -18.77 32.14
C THR A 39 -20.75 -19.13 31.70
N PRO A 40 -20.46 -20.40 31.38
CA PRO A 40 -19.14 -20.77 30.87
C PRO A 40 -18.87 -20.08 29.54
N VAL A 41 -17.71 -19.43 29.42
CA VAL A 41 -17.29 -18.71 28.21
C VAL A 41 -16.81 -19.71 27.18
N THR A 42 -17.73 -20.22 26.39
CA THR A 42 -17.49 -21.18 25.32
C THR A 42 -17.67 -20.50 23.96
N LEU A 43 -17.16 -21.13 22.91
CA LEU A 43 -17.39 -20.68 21.54
C LEU A 43 -18.85 -20.41 21.24
N ALA A 44 -19.74 -21.34 21.66
CA ALA A 44 -21.19 -21.23 21.43
C ALA A 44 -21.79 -20.02 22.19
N ALA A 45 -21.39 -19.80 23.44
CA ALA A 45 -21.84 -18.67 24.23
C ALA A 45 -21.38 -17.32 23.63
N VAL A 46 -20.15 -17.26 23.14
CA VAL A 46 -19.60 -16.03 22.51
C VAL A 46 -20.29 -15.76 21.17
N VAL A 47 -20.60 -16.79 20.38
CA VAL A 47 -21.37 -16.63 19.13
C VAL A 47 -22.79 -16.13 19.41
N GLU A 48 -23.44 -16.65 20.47
CA GLU A 48 -24.76 -16.17 20.86
C GLU A 48 -24.70 -14.72 21.35
N LEU A 49 -23.70 -14.38 22.15
CA LEU A 49 -23.47 -13.00 22.55
C LEU A 49 -23.30 -12.09 21.33
N ALA A 50 -22.51 -12.51 20.33
CA ALA A 50 -22.31 -11.74 19.10
C ALA A 50 -23.63 -11.40 18.41
N ARG A 51 -24.53 -12.38 18.31
CA ARG A 51 -25.89 -12.17 17.75
C ARG A 51 -26.71 -11.19 18.56
N GLN A 52 -26.68 -11.32 19.89
CA GLN A 52 -27.43 -10.45 20.80
C GLN A 52 -26.95 -8.99 20.73
N ILE A 53 -25.66 -8.77 20.58
CA ILE A 53 -25.12 -7.40 20.46
C ILE A 53 -25.17 -6.83 19.04
N GLY A 54 -25.77 -7.59 18.08
CA GLY A 54 -26.13 -7.08 16.76
C GLY A 54 -25.15 -7.43 15.64
N PHE A 55 -24.26 -8.42 15.81
CA PHE A 55 -23.50 -8.95 14.67
C PHE A 55 -24.44 -9.75 13.77
N ALA A 56 -24.61 -9.33 12.53
CA ALA A 56 -25.44 -9.97 11.53
C ALA A 56 -24.61 -10.49 10.36
N GLY A 57 -24.99 -11.64 9.81
CA GLY A 57 -24.29 -12.24 8.70
C GLY A 57 -22.97 -12.90 9.10
N ARG A 58 -21.93 -12.71 8.28
CA ARG A 58 -20.60 -13.24 8.55
C ARG A 58 -19.82 -12.31 9.47
N PHE A 59 -19.08 -12.87 10.38
CA PHE A 59 -18.11 -12.18 11.20
C PHE A 59 -16.99 -13.14 11.55
N ARG A 60 -15.82 -12.60 11.84
CA ARG A 60 -14.65 -13.34 12.27
C ARG A 60 -14.69 -13.49 13.78
N LEU A 61 -14.38 -14.69 14.26
CA LEU A 61 -14.23 -14.96 15.68
C LEU A 61 -12.85 -15.58 15.92
N SER A 62 -12.04 -14.90 16.73
CA SER A 62 -10.71 -15.34 17.13
C SER A 62 -10.74 -15.77 18.60
N PRO A 63 -10.35 -17.00 18.90
CA PRO A 63 -10.24 -17.47 20.29
C PRO A 63 -9.02 -16.85 20.98
N PRO A 64 -9.01 -16.81 22.32
CA PRO A 64 -7.83 -16.41 23.09
C PRO A 64 -6.66 -17.39 22.84
N VAL A 65 -5.46 -16.86 22.78
CA VAL A 65 -4.22 -17.64 22.48
C VAL A 65 -3.47 -17.96 23.75
N ASP A 66 -3.55 -17.12 24.76
CA ASP A 66 -2.83 -17.21 26.03
C ASP A 66 -3.73 -16.85 27.23
N GLU A 67 -3.15 -16.86 28.43
CA GLU A 67 -3.89 -16.55 29.66
C GLU A 67 -4.39 -15.10 29.74
N ALA A 68 -3.76 -14.17 29.03
CA ALA A 68 -4.18 -12.78 28.92
C ALA A 68 -5.04 -12.54 27.69
N GLY A 69 -5.18 -13.55 26.81
CA GLY A 69 -5.91 -13.50 25.57
C GLY A 69 -7.39 -13.19 25.74
N VAL A 70 -8.00 -12.64 24.71
CA VAL A 70 -9.42 -12.28 24.68
C VAL A 70 -10.11 -12.96 23.50
N TRP A 71 -11.40 -13.22 23.63
CA TRP A 71 -12.23 -13.51 22.47
C TRP A 71 -12.40 -12.24 21.65
N THR A 72 -12.07 -12.29 20.38
CA THR A 72 -12.23 -11.15 19.47
C THR A 72 -13.27 -11.48 18.41
N MET A 73 -14.33 -10.69 18.37
CA MET A 73 -15.35 -10.70 17.32
C MET A 73 -15.12 -9.50 16.43
N ALA A 74 -14.88 -9.73 15.14
CA ALA A 74 -14.65 -8.67 14.17
C ALA A 74 -15.56 -8.85 12.95
N GLN A 75 -16.13 -7.75 12.52
CA GLN A 75 -16.83 -7.62 11.26
C GLN A 75 -16.28 -6.38 10.58
N ASP A 76 -15.63 -6.55 9.44
CA ASP A 76 -14.98 -5.45 8.73
C ASP A 76 -15.19 -5.56 7.21
N SER A 77 -15.16 -4.40 6.55
CA SER A 77 -15.35 -4.28 5.12
C SER A 77 -14.15 -4.85 4.34
N MET A 78 -12.95 -4.78 4.90
CA MET A 78 -11.74 -5.32 4.26
C MET A 78 -11.78 -6.84 4.12
N SER A 79 -12.46 -7.54 5.04
CA SER A 79 -12.68 -8.99 4.99
C SER A 79 -13.95 -9.38 4.25
N TYR A 80 -14.67 -8.43 3.67
CA TYR A 80 -15.98 -8.62 3.03
C TYR A 80 -17.04 -9.21 3.97
N ASP A 81 -16.87 -9.02 5.27
CA ASP A 81 -17.84 -9.43 6.28
C ASP A 81 -18.87 -8.33 6.54
N SER A 82 -18.52 -7.07 6.22
CA SER A 82 -19.40 -5.92 6.28
C SER A 82 -19.58 -5.31 4.88
N PRO A 83 -20.79 -4.87 4.52
CA PRO A 83 -21.06 -4.24 3.22
C PRO A 83 -20.57 -2.78 3.14
N ASP A 84 -20.28 -2.15 4.27
CA ASP A 84 -19.97 -0.74 4.38
C ASP A 84 -18.85 -0.53 5.42
N PRO A 85 -17.77 0.18 5.07
CA PRO A 85 -16.71 0.51 6.02
C PRO A 85 -17.20 1.29 7.25
N MET A 86 -18.31 2.02 7.15
CA MET A 86 -18.90 2.72 8.28
C MET A 86 -19.55 1.77 9.32
N SER A 87 -19.79 0.51 8.97
CA SER A 87 -20.32 -0.51 9.86
C SER A 87 -19.26 -1.41 10.48
N ASP A 88 -17.99 -1.13 10.24
CA ASP A 88 -16.87 -1.87 10.85
C ASP A 88 -16.97 -1.83 12.37
N ARG A 89 -16.83 -3.02 12.98
CA ARG A 89 -16.96 -3.20 14.42
C ARG A 89 -16.06 -4.33 14.90
N THR A 90 -15.39 -4.11 16.03
CA THR A 90 -14.62 -5.14 16.73
C THR A 90 -14.97 -5.12 18.21
N VAL A 91 -15.28 -6.29 18.74
CA VAL A 91 -15.60 -6.46 20.16
C VAL A 91 -14.66 -7.46 20.78
N HIS A 92 -14.09 -7.09 21.92
CA HIS A 92 -13.23 -7.94 22.73
C HIS A 92 -13.94 -8.39 23.98
N VAL A 93 -13.93 -9.70 24.24
CA VAL A 93 -14.62 -10.33 25.38
C VAL A 93 -13.62 -11.08 26.22
N ASP A 94 -13.72 -10.89 27.52
CA ASP A 94 -12.89 -11.57 28.53
C ASP A 94 -13.13 -13.08 28.49
N GLN A 95 -12.06 -13.88 28.45
CA GLN A 95 -12.16 -15.33 28.34
C GLN A 95 -12.65 -16.02 29.63
N TYR A 96 -12.57 -15.36 30.79
CA TYR A 96 -12.95 -15.94 32.08
C TYR A 96 -14.33 -15.47 32.52
N THR A 97 -14.61 -14.19 32.36
CA THR A 97 -15.84 -13.57 32.90
C THR A 97 -16.91 -13.35 31.85
N GLY A 98 -16.55 -13.43 30.55
CA GLY A 98 -17.48 -13.14 29.46
C GLY A 98 -17.88 -11.66 29.39
N ARG A 99 -17.16 -10.75 30.07
CA ARG A 99 -17.43 -9.30 30.01
C ARG A 99 -16.90 -8.71 28.72
N ILE A 100 -17.61 -7.74 28.18
CA ILE A 100 -17.16 -6.97 27.01
C ILE A 100 -16.12 -5.95 27.51
N LEU A 101 -14.87 -6.14 27.12
CA LEU A 101 -13.74 -5.28 27.50
C LEU A 101 -13.62 -4.06 26.61
N ALA A 102 -13.90 -4.21 25.32
CA ALA A 102 -13.88 -3.10 24.37
C ALA A 102 -14.90 -3.38 23.23
N ASP A 103 -15.56 -2.34 22.76
CA ASP A 103 -16.44 -2.33 21.57
C ASP A 103 -15.94 -1.17 20.68
N VAL A 104 -15.09 -1.49 19.71
CA VAL A 104 -14.48 -0.52 18.81
C VAL A 104 -15.27 -0.48 17.52
N ARG A 105 -15.71 0.70 17.14
CA ARG A 105 -16.49 0.95 15.93
C ARG A 105 -15.77 1.90 14.99
N PHE A 106 -16.16 1.94 13.74
CA PHE A 106 -15.64 2.93 12.78
C PHE A 106 -15.66 4.37 13.34
N ALA A 107 -16.67 4.73 14.13
CA ALA A 107 -16.77 6.05 14.76
C ALA A 107 -15.55 6.38 15.64
N ASP A 108 -14.95 5.37 16.25
CA ASP A 108 -13.83 5.49 17.20
C ASP A 108 -12.46 5.55 16.51
N TYR A 109 -12.43 5.32 15.20
CA TYR A 109 -11.17 5.38 14.45
C TYR A 109 -10.63 6.82 14.39
N SER A 110 -9.33 6.94 14.36
CA SER A 110 -8.67 8.21 14.06
C SER A 110 -9.07 8.73 12.67
N VAL A 111 -8.88 10.02 12.43
CA VAL A 111 -9.16 10.62 11.11
C VAL A 111 -8.38 9.91 10.00
N ALA A 112 -7.13 9.56 10.26
CA ALA A 112 -6.30 8.80 9.32
C ALA A 112 -6.85 7.39 9.09
N GLY A 113 -7.28 6.68 10.16
CA GLY A 113 -7.91 5.37 10.07
C GLY A 113 -9.21 5.40 9.26
N LYS A 114 -10.07 6.40 9.49
CA LYS A 114 -11.30 6.62 8.72
C LYS A 114 -11.00 6.87 7.23
N ALA A 115 -10.05 7.76 6.95
CA ALA A 115 -9.68 8.09 5.58
C ALA A 115 -9.12 6.86 4.82
N MET A 116 -8.35 6.03 5.51
CA MET A 116 -7.79 4.82 4.93
C MET A 116 -8.88 3.76 4.70
N ALA A 117 -9.76 3.49 5.66
CA ALA A 117 -10.85 2.52 5.50
C ALA A 117 -11.76 2.90 4.32
N VAL A 118 -12.15 4.18 4.24
CA VAL A 118 -12.96 4.70 3.12
C VAL A 118 -12.17 4.66 1.81
N GLY A 119 -10.88 4.99 1.84
CA GLY A 119 -10.01 4.96 0.66
C GLY A 119 -9.86 3.56 0.07
N ILE A 120 -9.71 2.54 0.91
CA ILE A 120 -9.66 1.13 0.49
C ILE A 120 -11.01 0.73 -0.11
N ALA A 121 -12.12 1.03 0.55
CA ALA A 121 -13.45 0.72 0.05
C ALA A 121 -13.76 1.38 -1.30
N LEU A 122 -13.30 2.62 -1.51
CA LEU A 122 -13.38 3.31 -2.80
C LEU A 122 -12.53 2.61 -3.87
N HIS A 123 -11.31 2.20 -3.49
CA HIS A 123 -10.41 1.52 -4.43
C HIS A 123 -10.95 0.14 -4.85
N GLU A 124 -11.55 -0.58 -3.92
CA GLU A 124 -12.11 -1.92 -4.16
C GLU A 124 -13.52 -1.91 -4.79
N GLY A 125 -14.13 -0.74 -4.93
CA GLY A 125 -15.45 -0.61 -5.53
C GLY A 125 -16.61 -0.96 -4.59
N GLN A 126 -16.40 -0.96 -3.28
CA GLN A 126 -17.40 -1.37 -2.29
C GLN A 126 -18.47 -0.31 -2.01
N THR A 127 -18.26 0.94 -2.46
CA THR A 127 -19.18 2.06 -2.16
C THR A 127 -20.35 2.19 -3.16
N GLY A 128 -20.60 1.16 -3.93
CA GLY A 128 -21.75 1.07 -4.82
C GLY A 128 -21.40 1.13 -6.32
N LEU A 129 -22.43 0.97 -7.15
CA LEU A 129 -22.27 0.83 -8.61
C LEU A 129 -21.55 2.03 -9.25
N TRP A 130 -21.79 3.25 -8.79
CA TRP A 130 -21.10 4.45 -9.29
C TRP A 130 -19.58 4.35 -9.15
N ASN A 131 -19.12 3.78 -8.03
CA ASN A 131 -17.70 3.60 -7.75
C ASN A 131 -17.08 2.53 -8.66
N VAL A 132 -17.78 1.43 -8.89
CA VAL A 132 -17.36 0.38 -9.84
C VAL A 132 -17.19 0.96 -11.24
N ILE A 133 -18.14 1.80 -11.69
CA ILE A 133 -18.09 2.47 -13.00
C ILE A 133 -16.90 3.42 -13.06
N LEU A 134 -16.69 4.23 -12.03
CA LEU A 134 -15.58 5.17 -11.96
C LEU A 134 -14.21 4.46 -12.00
N ASN A 135 -14.05 3.41 -11.22
CA ASN A 135 -12.84 2.59 -11.22
C ASN A 135 -12.61 1.92 -12.59
N GLY A 136 -13.67 1.42 -13.22
CA GLY A 136 -13.62 0.85 -14.55
C GLY A 136 -13.17 1.85 -15.62
N LEU A 137 -13.70 3.08 -15.58
CA LEU A 137 -13.29 4.15 -16.49
C LEU A 137 -11.83 4.55 -16.25
N PHE A 138 -11.39 4.61 -15.01
CA PHE A 138 -10.00 4.89 -14.69
C PHE A 138 -9.06 3.80 -15.22
N CYS A 139 -9.39 2.54 -15.00
CA CYS A 139 -8.63 1.42 -15.56
C CYS A 139 -8.56 1.46 -17.09
N LEU A 140 -9.67 1.75 -17.75
CA LEU A 140 -9.73 1.90 -19.21
C LEU A 140 -8.81 3.03 -19.70
N ALA A 141 -8.84 4.19 -19.02
CA ALA A 141 -7.97 5.31 -19.34
C ALA A 141 -6.49 4.94 -19.20
N VAL A 142 -6.10 4.23 -18.15
CA VAL A 142 -4.72 3.74 -17.96
C VAL A 142 -4.32 2.78 -19.07
N VAL A 143 -5.18 1.84 -19.46
CA VAL A 143 -4.92 0.92 -20.57
C VAL A 143 -4.71 1.68 -21.88
N LEU A 144 -5.56 2.66 -22.18
CA LEU A 144 -5.43 3.48 -23.38
C LEU A 144 -4.13 4.29 -23.40
N LEU A 145 -3.72 4.85 -22.25
CA LEU A 145 -2.43 5.53 -22.11
C LEU A 145 -1.25 4.58 -22.35
N CYS A 146 -1.29 3.39 -21.78
CA CYS A 146 -0.25 2.39 -21.99
C CYS A 146 -0.15 1.97 -23.48
N VAL A 147 -1.27 1.67 -24.09
CA VAL A 147 -1.32 1.26 -25.51
C VAL A 147 -0.82 2.40 -26.41
N SER A 148 -1.31 3.63 -26.18
CA SER A 148 -0.86 4.79 -26.98
C SER A 148 0.63 5.07 -26.80
N GLY A 149 1.17 4.91 -25.59
CA GLY A 149 2.60 5.02 -25.29
C GLY A 149 3.44 4.00 -26.06
N ILE A 150 3.00 2.74 -26.07
CA ILE A 150 3.67 1.66 -26.82
C ILE A 150 3.63 1.93 -28.32
N VAL A 151 2.47 2.35 -28.87
CA VAL A 151 2.31 2.69 -30.28
C VAL A 151 3.22 3.85 -30.66
N MET A 152 3.22 4.93 -29.89
CA MET A 152 4.10 6.07 -30.14
C MET A 152 5.58 5.68 -30.08
N TRP A 153 5.98 4.86 -29.10
CA TRP A 153 7.35 4.36 -29.02
C TRP A 153 7.70 3.52 -30.25
N TRP A 154 6.80 2.66 -30.71
CA TRP A 154 7.02 1.82 -31.88
C TRP A 154 7.15 2.64 -33.16
N LEU A 155 6.28 3.64 -33.36
CA LEU A 155 6.31 4.56 -34.50
C LEU A 155 7.57 5.45 -34.49
N ARG A 156 8.07 5.83 -33.34
CA ARG A 156 9.27 6.67 -33.18
C ARG A 156 10.57 5.88 -33.15
N ARG A 157 10.54 4.56 -33.21
CA ARG A 157 11.77 3.76 -33.31
C ARG A 157 12.56 4.21 -34.52
N PRO A 158 13.82 4.70 -34.35
CA PRO A 158 14.65 5.10 -35.48
C PRO A 158 14.97 3.85 -36.29
N ALA A 159 14.30 3.72 -37.44
CA ALA A 159 14.53 2.65 -38.37
C ALA A 159 15.96 2.79 -38.90
N LYS A 160 16.90 2.00 -38.38
CA LYS A 160 18.23 1.74 -38.97
C LYS A 160 19.15 2.95 -39.17
N ALA A 161 18.92 4.09 -38.52
CA ALA A 161 19.77 5.27 -38.65
C ALA A 161 21.27 5.02 -38.27
N MET A 162 21.54 4.12 -37.34
CA MET A 162 22.93 3.78 -36.96
C MET A 162 23.67 2.98 -38.03
N ARG A 163 23.00 2.17 -38.84
CA ARG A 163 23.70 1.43 -39.93
C ARG A 163 24.03 2.30 -41.13
N LEU A 164 23.19 3.29 -41.46
CA LEU A 164 23.42 4.19 -42.61
C LEU A 164 24.49 5.22 -42.30
N ALA A 165 24.62 5.72 -41.08
CA ALA A 165 25.67 6.62 -40.65
C ALA A 165 27.06 5.95 -40.74
N ALA A 166 27.19 4.71 -40.27
CA ALA A 166 28.45 3.97 -40.33
C ALA A 166 28.90 3.66 -41.77
N VAL A 167 27.93 3.33 -42.65
CA VAL A 167 28.24 3.08 -44.09
C VAL A 167 28.58 4.35 -44.83
N GLY A 168 27.90 5.48 -44.53
CA GLY A 168 28.18 6.78 -45.12
C GLY A 168 29.57 7.32 -44.73
N GLN A 169 30.00 7.08 -43.52
CA GLN A 169 31.33 7.48 -43.04
C GLN A 169 32.44 6.66 -43.68
N ARG A 170 32.25 5.36 -43.80
CA ARG A 170 33.22 4.47 -44.49
C ARG A 170 33.36 4.81 -45.95
N ARG A 171 32.29 5.25 -46.64
CA ARG A 171 32.34 5.67 -48.06
C ARG A 171 33.03 7.02 -48.22
N ARG A 172 32.90 7.96 -47.28
CA ARG A 172 33.63 9.24 -47.29
C ARG A 172 35.12 9.05 -47.06
N ASP A 173 35.50 8.18 -46.09
CA ASP A 173 36.89 7.89 -45.80
C ASP A 173 37.62 7.15 -46.96
N GLY A 174 36.88 6.35 -47.75
CA GLY A 174 37.39 5.67 -48.95
C GLY A 174 37.51 6.54 -50.17
N LEU A 175 36.85 7.70 -50.21
CA LEU A 175 36.92 8.67 -51.30
C LEU A 175 37.87 9.85 -51.09
N MET A 176 38.44 9.96 -49.85
CA MET A 176 39.44 10.97 -49.56
C MET A 176 40.73 10.65 -50.30
N ARG A 177 41.18 11.57 -51.14
CA ARG A 177 42.46 11.49 -51.79
C ARG A 177 43.59 11.49 -50.75
N PRO A 178 44.72 10.83 -50.98
CA PRO A 178 45.86 10.77 -50.04
C PRO A 178 46.31 12.14 -49.53
N THR A 179 46.21 13.18 -50.34
CA THR A 179 46.53 14.58 -50.03
C THR A 179 45.62 15.22 -49.00
N ASP A 180 44.33 14.85 -48.98
CA ASP A 180 43.36 15.39 -48.01
C ASP A 180 43.50 14.70 -46.64
N ARG A 181 44.03 13.48 -46.64
CA ARG A 181 44.29 12.73 -45.40
C ARG A 181 45.46 13.32 -44.61
N ALA A 182 46.51 13.79 -45.31
CA ALA A 182 47.66 14.46 -44.69
C ALA A 182 47.24 15.81 -44.07
N ARG A 183 46.42 16.61 -44.80
CA ARG A 183 45.96 17.92 -44.32
C ARG A 183 45.05 17.82 -43.10
N ASN A 184 44.25 16.77 -42.96
CA ASN A 184 43.33 16.55 -41.83
C ASN A 184 44.08 16.03 -40.58
N LEU A 185 45.20 15.35 -40.76
CA LEU A 185 46.04 14.92 -39.63
C LEU A 185 46.82 16.12 -39.04
N ASP A 186 47.25 17.04 -39.90
CA ASP A 186 47.96 18.24 -39.46
C ASP A 186 47.07 19.21 -38.68
N SER A 187 45.79 19.36 -39.11
CA SER A 187 44.79 20.16 -38.37
C SER A 187 44.46 19.60 -37.01
N ARG A 188 44.45 18.26 -36.85
CA ARG A 188 44.22 17.62 -35.54
C ARG A 188 45.43 17.66 -34.61
N GLY A 189 46.65 17.68 -35.16
CA GLY A 189 47.89 17.88 -34.42
C GLY A 189 47.97 19.28 -33.81
N ASN A 190 47.61 20.30 -34.59
CA ASN A 190 47.64 21.69 -34.15
C ASN A 190 46.53 22.00 -33.09
N ALA A 191 45.36 21.35 -33.17
CA ALA A 191 44.31 21.50 -32.17
C ALA A 191 44.70 20.93 -30.80
N ARG A 192 45.54 19.89 -30.74
CA ARG A 192 46.02 19.33 -29.46
C ARG A 192 47.12 20.21 -28.82
N SER A 193 47.92 20.94 -29.61
CA SER A 193 48.91 21.86 -29.10
C SER A 193 48.27 23.09 -28.43
N CYS A 194 47.19 23.63 -28.98
CA CYS A 194 46.48 24.76 -28.40
C CYS A 194 45.75 24.40 -27.07
N LEU A 195 45.35 23.14 -26.86
CA LEU A 195 44.69 22.71 -25.62
C LEU A 195 45.68 22.50 -24.45
N HIS A 196 46.98 22.36 -24.73
CA HIS A 196 47.99 22.18 -23.68
C HIS A 196 48.48 23.51 -23.09
N ASP A 197 48.31 24.63 -23.80
CA ASP A 197 48.78 25.94 -23.37
C ASP A 197 47.79 26.69 -22.46
N VAL A 198 46.53 26.26 -22.39
CA VAL A 198 45.52 26.90 -21.55
C VAL A 198 45.54 26.41 -20.08
N ARG A 199 46.38 25.41 -19.76
CA ARG A 199 46.40 24.79 -18.43
C ARG A 199 47.41 25.35 -17.42
N HIS A 200 48.15 26.41 -17.79
CA HIS A 200 49.14 27.08 -16.94
C HIS A 200 48.89 28.58 -16.78
N GLN A 201 47.71 28.96 -16.34
CA GLN A 201 47.53 30.28 -15.76
C GLN A 201 47.21 30.13 -14.26
N PRO A 202 48.06 30.64 -13.35
CA PRO A 202 47.80 30.65 -11.92
C PRO A 202 46.78 31.73 -11.61
N TRP A 203 45.76 31.37 -10.87
CA TRP A 203 44.81 32.29 -10.29
C TRP A 203 45.45 33.17 -9.24
N LEU A 204 45.50 34.48 -9.49
CA LEU A 204 45.76 35.52 -8.52
C LEU A 204 44.43 36.15 -8.10
N HIS A 205 44.20 36.08 -6.76
CA HIS A 205 43.24 36.78 -5.89
C HIS A 205 41.81 36.37 -5.94
#